data_65af9a9f7129efbdbe947bce5abac2fc
#
_entry.id   65af9a9f7129efbdbe947bce5abac2fc
#
_cell.length_a   1.000
_cell.length_b   1.000
_cell.length_c   1.000
_cell.angle_alpha   90.00
_cell.angle_beta   90.00
_cell.angle_gamma   90.00
#
_symmetry.space_group_name_H-M   'P 1'
#
loop_
_entity.id
_entity.type
_entity.pdbx_description
1 polymer ?
#
loop_
_entity_poly.entity_id
_entity_poly.type
_entity_poly.pdbx_seq_one_letter_code
_entity_poly.pdbx_strand_id
1 'polypeptide(L)'
;MKLRIATYNIHKGVSTFRGLPRIHALKQALAAMQADIIFLQEVQGRHDRNAMRHTHLWPEQAQHEFLAGDSHHSAYGMNAVYDHGHHGNALLSSYPIHSSRNQDVSDHAFEQRGILHCVVQTAGCDVHCYVVHLGLFGAGRRRQNQALIDAVLASAGAGPVIIAGDFNDWGNRLGAELRQNLGVKEVFDVLEEGGAWREAPARTFPAALPWLRLDRIYIRGFAVESASVLHGFHWAKLSDHAPIVATLALK
;
A
#
# COMPACT_ATOMS: atom_id res chain seq x y z
N MET A 1 -0.42 -2.55 22.56
CA MET A 1 -0.20 -3.46 21.40
C MET A 1 0.69 -2.73 20.41
N LYS A 2 1.67 -3.44 19.83
CA LYS A 2 2.51 -2.92 18.74
C LYS A 2 2.12 -3.60 17.44
N LEU A 3 2.14 -2.84 16.35
CA LEU A 3 1.93 -3.30 14.98
C LEU A 3 3.10 -2.86 14.11
N ARG A 4 3.68 -3.80 13.39
CA ARG A 4 4.63 -3.51 12.33
C ARG A 4 3.90 -3.55 10.99
N ILE A 5 3.91 -2.44 10.28
CA ILE A 5 3.18 -2.31 9.02
C ILE A 5 4.11 -1.97 7.88
N ALA A 6 3.72 -2.33 6.66
CA ALA A 6 4.46 -1.96 5.46
C ALA A 6 3.52 -1.51 4.33
N THR A 7 3.99 -0.62 3.45
CA THR A 7 3.34 -0.35 2.15
C THR A 7 4.34 -0.51 1.02
N TYR A 8 3.88 -1.10 -0.08
CA TYR A 8 4.72 -1.39 -1.24
C TYR A 8 3.93 -1.48 -2.54
N ASN A 9 4.23 -0.61 -3.49
CA ASN A 9 3.80 -0.80 -4.88
C ASN A 9 4.73 -1.83 -5.52
N ILE A 10 4.20 -3.01 -5.88
CA ILE A 10 4.99 -4.17 -6.34
C ILE A 10 5.16 -4.25 -7.86
N HIS A 11 4.76 -3.20 -8.58
CA HIS A 11 4.91 -3.11 -10.04
C HIS A 11 4.45 -4.39 -10.76
N LYS A 12 3.24 -4.86 -10.45
CA LYS A 12 2.61 -6.08 -11.03
C LYS A 12 3.41 -7.37 -10.81
N GLY A 13 4.36 -7.37 -9.87
CA GLY A 13 5.22 -8.53 -9.61
C GLY A 13 6.22 -8.85 -10.70
N VAL A 14 6.58 -7.85 -11.54
CA VAL A 14 7.52 -7.99 -12.66
C VAL A 14 8.61 -6.92 -12.60
N SER A 15 9.75 -7.20 -13.23
CA SER A 15 10.84 -6.22 -13.33
C SER A 15 10.48 -5.08 -14.30
N THR A 16 10.85 -3.84 -13.95
CA THR A 16 10.53 -2.61 -14.68
C THR A 16 10.95 -2.63 -16.17
N PHE A 17 12.16 -3.11 -16.49
CA PHE A 17 12.67 -3.03 -17.87
C PHE A 17 12.40 -4.25 -18.76
N ARG A 18 12.24 -5.44 -18.15
CA ARG A 18 12.14 -6.70 -18.93
C ARG A 18 10.84 -7.44 -18.75
N GLY A 19 9.96 -6.99 -17.85
CA GLY A 19 8.71 -7.68 -17.53
C GLY A 19 8.89 -9.09 -16.97
N LEU A 20 10.09 -9.43 -16.45
CA LEU A 20 10.37 -10.75 -15.90
C LEU A 20 9.74 -10.92 -14.53
N PRO A 21 9.10 -12.05 -14.22
CA PRO A 21 8.50 -12.32 -12.93
C PRO A 21 9.48 -12.11 -11.77
N ARG A 22 9.03 -11.42 -10.72
CA ARG A 22 9.74 -11.18 -9.47
C ARG A 22 8.97 -11.67 -8.26
N ILE A 23 7.82 -12.26 -8.48
CA ILE A 23 6.85 -12.57 -7.43
C ILE A 23 7.41 -13.49 -6.31
N HIS A 24 8.26 -14.46 -6.66
CA HIS A 24 8.92 -15.32 -5.66
C HIS A 24 9.93 -14.54 -4.80
N ALA A 25 10.71 -13.67 -5.43
CA ALA A 25 11.64 -12.81 -4.71
C ALA A 25 10.91 -11.75 -3.87
N LEU A 26 9.78 -11.23 -4.36
CA LEU A 26 8.88 -10.36 -3.60
C LEU A 26 8.34 -11.08 -2.36
N LYS A 27 7.88 -12.34 -2.48
CA LYS A 27 7.40 -13.12 -1.32
C LYS A 27 8.48 -13.22 -0.22
N GLN A 28 9.72 -13.52 -0.60
CA GLN A 28 10.84 -13.56 0.34
C GLN A 28 11.13 -12.19 0.97
N ALA A 29 11.10 -11.13 0.16
CA ALA A 29 11.34 -9.77 0.63
C ALA A 29 10.23 -9.28 1.58
N LEU A 30 8.96 -9.58 1.30
CA LEU A 30 7.84 -9.27 2.20
C LEU A 30 7.97 -10.02 3.53
N ALA A 31 8.30 -11.31 3.50
CA ALA A 31 8.53 -12.09 4.71
C ALA A 31 9.66 -11.50 5.56
N ALA A 32 10.75 -11.04 4.93
CA ALA A 32 11.87 -10.41 5.63
C ALA A 32 11.52 -9.07 6.31
N MET A 33 10.44 -8.37 5.88
CA MET A 33 9.96 -7.18 6.55
C MET A 33 9.36 -7.48 7.93
N GLN A 34 8.91 -8.73 8.18
CA GLN A 34 8.22 -9.14 9.41
C GLN A 34 7.07 -8.20 9.79
N ALA A 35 6.31 -7.76 8.79
CA ALA A 35 5.20 -6.85 8.98
C ALA A 35 3.91 -7.61 9.29
N ASP A 36 3.16 -7.15 10.29
CA ASP A 36 1.86 -7.71 10.66
C ASP A 36 0.77 -7.38 9.63
N ILE A 37 0.86 -6.17 9.02
CA ILE A 37 -0.09 -5.72 8.00
C ILE A 37 0.70 -5.10 6.84
N ILE A 38 0.40 -5.55 5.61
CA ILE A 38 1.10 -5.11 4.39
C ILE A 38 0.08 -4.57 3.39
N PHE A 39 0.27 -3.32 2.98
CA PHE A 39 -0.54 -2.61 2.01
C PHE A 39 0.15 -2.68 0.65
N LEU A 40 -0.45 -3.37 -0.32
CA LEU A 40 0.15 -3.62 -1.63
C LEU A 40 -0.62 -2.92 -2.75
N GLN A 41 0.10 -2.34 -3.69
CA GLN A 41 -0.44 -1.74 -4.89
C GLN A 41 0.09 -2.44 -6.14
N GLU A 42 -0.66 -2.34 -7.24
CA GLU A 42 -0.38 -3.01 -8.51
C GLU A 42 -0.29 -4.53 -8.39
N VAL A 43 -1.11 -5.13 -7.54
CA VAL A 43 -1.15 -6.59 -7.36
C VAL A 43 -1.98 -7.23 -8.47
N GLN A 44 -1.44 -8.21 -9.19
CA GLN A 44 -2.20 -8.93 -10.21
C GLN A 44 -3.06 -10.04 -9.59
N GLY A 45 -4.38 -9.98 -9.82
CA GLY A 45 -5.28 -11.07 -9.51
C GLY A 45 -5.20 -12.17 -10.59
N ARG A 46 -5.10 -11.76 -11.87
CA ARG A 46 -4.99 -12.67 -13.01
C ARG A 46 -4.16 -12.03 -14.12
N HIS A 47 -3.35 -12.84 -14.83
CA HIS A 47 -2.65 -12.40 -16.04
C HIS A 47 -2.29 -13.59 -16.94
N ASP A 48 -3.19 -13.95 -17.86
CA ASP A 48 -3.09 -15.16 -18.69
C ASP A 48 -1.83 -15.21 -19.55
N ARG A 49 -1.44 -14.08 -20.16
CA ARG A 49 -0.24 -14.01 -20.98
C ARG A 49 1.05 -14.27 -20.19
N ASN A 50 1.14 -13.76 -18.97
CA ASN A 50 2.31 -14.02 -18.12
C ASN A 50 2.31 -15.46 -17.62
N ALA A 51 1.15 -16.00 -17.24
CA ALA A 51 1.00 -17.41 -16.86
C ALA A 51 1.45 -18.36 -17.99
N MET A 52 1.03 -18.10 -19.24
CA MET A 52 1.47 -18.89 -20.39
C MET A 52 2.95 -18.73 -20.72
N ARG A 53 3.49 -17.50 -20.60
CA ARG A 53 4.89 -17.20 -20.99
C ARG A 53 5.90 -17.64 -19.95
N HIS A 54 5.51 -17.70 -18.68
CA HIS A 54 6.38 -17.93 -17.53
C HIS A 54 5.86 -19.03 -16.61
N THR A 55 5.42 -20.14 -17.16
CA THR A 55 4.73 -21.25 -16.45
C THR A 55 5.40 -21.72 -15.15
N HIS A 56 6.74 -21.67 -15.07
CA HIS A 56 7.49 -22.10 -13.87
C HIS A 56 7.78 -20.95 -12.88
N LEU A 57 7.54 -19.70 -13.26
CA LEU A 57 7.87 -18.52 -12.46
C LEU A 57 6.63 -17.72 -12.08
N TRP A 58 5.50 -17.97 -12.74
CA TRP A 58 4.23 -17.31 -12.47
C TRP A 58 3.37 -18.22 -11.60
N PRO A 59 2.90 -17.75 -10.42
CA PRO A 59 2.07 -18.58 -9.55
C PRO A 59 0.72 -18.87 -10.22
N GLU A 60 0.17 -20.05 -9.98
CA GLU A 60 -1.19 -20.42 -10.42
C GLU A 60 -2.25 -19.63 -9.65
N GLN A 61 -1.97 -19.33 -8.38
CA GLN A 61 -2.81 -18.51 -7.53
C GLN A 61 -2.71 -17.02 -7.90
N ALA A 62 -3.72 -16.24 -7.51
CA ALA A 62 -3.63 -14.79 -7.54
C ALA A 62 -2.43 -14.29 -6.70
N GLN A 63 -1.78 -13.20 -7.15
CA GLN A 63 -0.55 -12.74 -6.46
C GLN A 63 -0.78 -12.46 -4.98
N HIS A 64 -1.94 -11.89 -4.58
CA HIS A 64 -2.21 -11.61 -3.16
C HIS A 64 -2.27 -12.88 -2.32
N GLU A 65 -2.85 -13.97 -2.84
CA GLU A 65 -2.91 -15.27 -2.17
C GLU A 65 -1.52 -15.90 -2.08
N PHE A 66 -0.78 -15.89 -3.19
CA PHE A 66 0.57 -16.41 -3.25
C PHE A 66 1.50 -15.69 -2.27
N LEU A 67 1.44 -14.34 -2.19
CA LEU A 67 2.25 -13.53 -1.31
C LEU A 67 1.87 -13.71 0.16
N ALA A 68 0.58 -13.86 0.47
CA ALA A 68 0.09 -14.13 1.83
C ALA A 68 0.59 -15.48 2.34
N GLY A 69 0.56 -16.52 1.49
CA GLY A 69 0.88 -17.90 1.89
C GLY A 69 0.06 -18.31 3.12
N ASP A 70 0.69 -19.06 4.02
CA ASP A 70 0.05 -19.54 5.27
C ASP A 70 0.18 -18.56 6.44
N SER A 71 0.94 -17.47 6.27
CA SER A 71 1.29 -16.55 7.35
C SER A 71 0.35 -15.34 7.46
N HIS A 72 -0.40 -15.03 6.41
CA HIS A 72 -1.28 -13.87 6.36
C HIS A 72 -2.63 -14.21 5.74
N HIS A 73 -3.69 -13.59 6.26
CA HIS A 73 -4.96 -13.44 5.54
C HIS A 73 -4.77 -12.40 4.43
N SER A 74 -5.53 -12.53 3.33
CA SER A 74 -5.47 -11.56 2.25
C SER A 74 -6.85 -11.04 1.85
N ALA A 75 -6.91 -9.75 1.49
CA ALA A 75 -8.03 -9.12 0.81
C ALA A 75 -7.54 -8.45 -0.46
N TYR A 76 -8.38 -8.45 -1.51
CA TYR A 76 -8.02 -7.91 -2.82
C TYR A 76 -9.14 -7.03 -3.38
N GLY A 77 -8.77 -5.85 -3.87
CA GLY A 77 -9.65 -4.93 -4.59
C GLY A 77 -9.24 -4.85 -6.04
N MET A 78 -10.05 -5.42 -6.93
CA MET A 78 -9.85 -5.36 -8.37
C MET A 78 -10.15 -3.95 -8.88
N ASN A 79 -9.19 -3.32 -9.55
CA ASN A 79 -9.33 -1.97 -10.07
C ASN A 79 -9.24 -1.94 -11.60
N ALA A 80 -8.08 -2.24 -12.17
CA ALA A 80 -7.86 -2.20 -13.60
C ALA A 80 -8.11 -3.57 -14.24
N VAL A 81 -9.05 -3.62 -15.19
CA VAL A 81 -9.44 -4.82 -15.92
C VAL A 81 -9.09 -4.66 -17.40
N TYR A 82 -8.52 -5.71 -17.99
CA TYR A 82 -8.13 -5.77 -19.39
C TYR A 82 -8.32 -7.22 -19.93
N ASP A 83 -8.29 -7.42 -21.25
CA ASP A 83 -8.66 -8.69 -21.91
C ASP A 83 -7.98 -9.94 -21.33
N HIS A 84 -6.76 -9.82 -20.83
CA HIS A 84 -5.94 -10.94 -20.38
C HIS A 84 -5.71 -10.95 -18.87
N GLY A 85 -6.46 -10.16 -18.10
CA GLY A 85 -6.34 -10.15 -16.65
C GLY A 85 -6.82 -8.87 -15.97
N HIS A 86 -6.39 -8.70 -14.73
CA HIS A 86 -6.70 -7.55 -13.91
C HIS A 86 -5.65 -7.36 -12.81
N HIS A 87 -5.52 -6.12 -12.34
CA HIS A 87 -4.73 -5.80 -11.16
C HIS A 87 -5.43 -4.79 -10.26
N GLY A 88 -4.94 -4.65 -9.04
CA GLY A 88 -5.53 -3.73 -8.07
C GLY A 88 -4.71 -3.62 -6.80
N ASN A 89 -5.40 -3.34 -5.71
CA ASN A 89 -4.84 -3.21 -4.38
C ASN A 89 -5.03 -4.49 -3.58
N ALA A 90 -4.12 -4.79 -2.66
CA ALA A 90 -4.30 -5.88 -1.72
C ALA A 90 -3.87 -5.48 -0.31
N LEU A 91 -4.48 -6.10 0.69
CA LEU A 91 -4.04 -6.08 2.07
C LEU A 91 -3.68 -7.49 2.49
N LEU A 92 -2.49 -7.67 3.09
CA LEU A 92 -2.10 -8.89 3.78
C LEU A 92 -2.06 -8.61 5.28
N SER A 93 -2.58 -9.52 6.10
CA SER A 93 -2.64 -9.33 7.55
C SER A 93 -2.40 -10.65 8.30
N SER A 94 -1.50 -10.64 9.29
CA SER A 94 -1.33 -11.74 10.23
C SER A 94 -2.52 -11.89 11.19
N TYR A 95 -3.37 -10.85 11.26
CA TYR A 95 -4.63 -10.85 12.00
C TYR A 95 -5.81 -11.12 11.06
N PRO A 96 -6.94 -11.65 11.56
CA PRO A 96 -8.14 -11.86 10.75
C PRO A 96 -8.64 -10.56 10.12
N ILE A 97 -9.02 -10.64 8.85
CA ILE A 97 -9.72 -9.57 8.13
C ILE A 97 -11.22 -9.83 8.28
N HIS A 98 -11.89 -9.03 9.13
CA HIS A 98 -13.31 -9.19 9.43
C HIS A 98 -14.19 -8.83 8.24
N SER A 99 -13.84 -7.78 7.52
CA SER A 99 -14.55 -7.34 6.31
C SER A 99 -13.62 -6.62 5.35
N SER A 100 -13.98 -6.67 4.06
CA SER A 100 -13.30 -5.91 3.02
C SER A 100 -14.28 -5.37 1.99
N ARG A 101 -14.04 -4.16 1.50
CA ARG A 101 -14.81 -3.50 0.45
C ARG A 101 -13.87 -2.71 -0.46
N ASN A 102 -14.00 -2.89 -1.77
CA ASN A 102 -13.31 -2.07 -2.75
C ASN A 102 -14.28 -1.05 -3.34
N GLN A 103 -13.91 0.22 -3.29
CA GLN A 103 -14.66 1.32 -3.89
C GLN A 103 -13.95 1.78 -5.16
N ASP A 104 -14.64 1.73 -6.29
CA ASP A 104 -14.15 2.31 -7.53
C ASP A 104 -14.12 3.85 -7.41
N VAL A 105 -12.94 4.43 -7.66
CA VAL A 105 -12.70 5.88 -7.68
C VAL A 105 -12.02 6.30 -8.99
N SER A 106 -12.20 5.52 -10.04
CA SER A 106 -11.66 5.80 -11.37
C SER A 106 -12.17 7.14 -11.88
N ASP A 107 -11.28 7.94 -12.43
CA ASP A 107 -11.62 9.25 -12.97
C ASP A 107 -11.94 9.17 -14.47
N HIS A 108 -11.30 8.25 -15.18
CA HIS A 108 -11.52 7.96 -16.59
C HIS A 108 -11.08 6.54 -16.96
N ALA A 109 -11.53 6.05 -18.11
CA ALA A 109 -11.36 4.65 -18.53
C ALA A 109 -9.90 4.16 -18.63
N PHE A 110 -8.95 5.06 -18.82
CA PHE A 110 -7.54 4.70 -18.96
C PHE A 110 -6.77 4.66 -17.63
N GLU A 111 -7.40 5.11 -16.54
CA GLU A 111 -6.77 5.16 -15.22
C GLU A 111 -7.74 4.66 -14.15
N GLN A 112 -7.88 3.34 -14.09
CA GLN A 112 -8.77 2.66 -13.15
C GLN A 112 -8.11 2.60 -11.77
N ARG A 113 -8.79 3.12 -10.75
CA ARG A 113 -8.33 3.25 -9.38
C ARG A 113 -9.39 2.82 -8.38
N GLY A 114 -8.96 2.31 -7.24
CA GLY A 114 -9.87 1.91 -6.16
C GLY A 114 -9.28 2.18 -4.79
N ILE A 115 -10.17 2.28 -3.82
CA ILE A 115 -9.85 2.33 -2.40
C ILE A 115 -10.28 0.99 -1.81
N LEU A 116 -9.32 0.17 -1.38
CA LEU A 116 -9.62 -1.06 -0.68
C LEU A 116 -9.65 -0.77 0.83
N HIS A 117 -10.83 -0.81 1.41
CA HIS A 117 -11.04 -0.72 2.85
C HIS A 117 -11.16 -2.12 3.46
N CYS A 118 -10.37 -2.39 4.49
CA CYS A 118 -10.42 -3.62 5.26
C CYS A 118 -10.55 -3.29 6.76
N VAL A 119 -11.32 -4.08 7.48
CA VAL A 119 -11.37 -4.05 8.94
C VAL A 119 -10.58 -5.23 9.47
N VAL A 120 -9.46 -4.96 10.11
CA VAL A 120 -8.54 -5.97 10.68
C VAL A 120 -8.80 -6.09 12.17
N GLN A 121 -9.13 -7.30 12.62
CA GLN A 121 -9.42 -7.61 14.01
C GLN A 121 -8.12 -7.91 14.78
N THR A 122 -7.57 -6.90 15.43
CA THR A 122 -6.39 -7.07 16.28
C THR A 122 -6.75 -7.49 17.71
N ALA A 123 -5.76 -7.85 18.51
CA ALA A 123 -5.99 -8.28 19.91
C ALA A 123 -6.62 -7.18 20.82
N GLY A 124 -6.58 -5.92 20.42
CA GLY A 124 -7.08 -4.80 21.23
C GLY A 124 -8.29 -4.08 20.67
N CYS A 125 -8.46 -4.08 19.36
CA CYS A 125 -9.54 -3.37 18.69
C CYS A 125 -9.56 -3.71 17.18
N ASP A 126 -10.64 -3.31 16.53
CA ASP A 126 -10.72 -3.28 15.08
C ASP A 126 -9.93 -2.09 14.53
N VAL A 127 -9.08 -2.34 13.55
CA VAL A 127 -8.28 -1.32 12.86
C VAL A 127 -8.81 -1.17 11.43
N HIS A 128 -9.19 0.06 11.07
CA HIS A 128 -9.62 0.38 9.71
C HIS A 128 -8.41 0.66 8.82
N CYS A 129 -8.17 -0.23 7.85
CA CYS A 129 -7.06 -0.17 6.92
C CYS A 129 -7.55 0.21 5.52
N TYR A 130 -6.97 1.27 4.93
CA TYR A 130 -7.29 1.72 3.58
C TYR A 130 -6.06 1.62 2.70
N VAL A 131 -6.13 0.75 1.68
CA VAL A 131 -5.08 0.64 0.65
C VAL A 131 -5.45 1.54 -0.51
N VAL A 132 -4.55 2.45 -0.88
CA VAL A 132 -4.77 3.40 -1.96
C VAL A 132 -3.68 3.31 -3.03
N HIS A 133 -4.09 3.55 -4.28
CA HIS A 133 -3.21 3.86 -5.40
C HIS A 133 -3.91 4.93 -6.22
N LEU A 134 -3.53 6.19 -6.00
CA LEU A 134 -4.20 7.34 -6.61
C LEU A 134 -3.70 7.61 -8.03
N GLY A 135 -4.46 8.38 -8.77
CA GLY A 135 -4.19 8.70 -10.18
C GLY A 135 -3.01 9.65 -10.39
N LEU A 136 -2.48 9.63 -11.61
CA LEU A 136 -1.35 10.47 -12.03
C LEU A 136 -1.74 11.94 -12.23
N PHE A 137 -3.01 12.23 -12.53
CA PHE A 137 -3.48 13.58 -12.84
C PHE A 137 -4.01 14.30 -11.61
N GLY A 138 -3.56 15.55 -11.38
CA GLY A 138 -3.85 16.30 -10.16
C GLY A 138 -5.34 16.54 -9.88
N ALA A 139 -6.17 16.71 -10.91
CA ALA A 139 -7.61 16.88 -10.75
C ALA A 139 -8.29 15.58 -10.31
N GLY A 140 -7.94 14.46 -10.93
CA GLY A 140 -8.41 13.12 -10.55
C GLY A 140 -7.98 12.77 -9.12
N ARG A 141 -6.70 12.98 -8.78
CA ARG A 141 -6.22 12.75 -7.41
C ARG A 141 -6.98 13.51 -6.34
N ARG A 142 -7.35 14.78 -6.59
CA ARG A 142 -8.16 15.54 -5.62
C ARG A 142 -9.53 14.93 -5.42
N ARG A 143 -10.22 14.50 -6.49
CA ARG A 143 -11.52 13.80 -6.38
C ARG A 143 -11.37 12.47 -5.63
N GLN A 144 -10.34 11.71 -5.94
CA GLN A 144 -10.04 10.44 -5.27
C GLN A 144 -9.67 10.64 -3.78
N ASN A 145 -8.94 11.71 -3.46
CA ASN A 145 -8.64 12.09 -2.08
C ASN A 145 -9.91 12.47 -1.31
N GLN A 146 -10.84 13.21 -1.94
CA GLN A 146 -12.14 13.51 -1.33
C GLN A 146 -12.95 12.23 -1.10
N ALA A 147 -13.00 11.32 -2.09
CA ALA A 147 -13.67 10.03 -1.94
C ALA A 147 -13.08 9.18 -0.81
N LEU A 148 -11.76 9.24 -0.62
CA LEU A 148 -11.08 8.59 0.51
C LEU A 148 -11.51 9.21 1.85
N ILE A 149 -11.54 10.54 1.94
CA ILE A 149 -12.01 11.25 3.13
C ILE A 149 -13.44 10.81 3.48
N ASP A 150 -14.33 10.83 2.50
CA ASP A 150 -15.74 10.45 2.68
C ASP A 150 -15.87 8.98 3.12
N ALA A 151 -15.09 8.08 2.53
CA ALA A 151 -15.07 6.66 2.90
C ALA A 151 -14.61 6.45 4.35
N VAL A 152 -13.58 7.15 4.79
CA VAL A 152 -13.06 7.06 6.18
C VAL A 152 -14.07 7.63 7.18
N LEU A 153 -14.67 8.78 6.89
CA LEU A 153 -15.69 9.40 7.75
C LEU A 153 -16.93 8.51 7.88
N ALA A 154 -17.34 7.84 6.80
CA ALA A 154 -18.51 6.98 6.80
C ALA A 154 -18.31 5.65 7.55
N SER A 155 -17.07 5.13 7.63
CA SER A 155 -16.84 3.74 8.08
C SER A 155 -16.01 3.61 9.36
N ALA A 156 -15.07 4.52 9.65
CA ALA A 156 -14.14 4.34 10.76
C ALA A 156 -14.55 5.08 12.06
N GLY A 157 -15.51 6.01 12.00
CA GLY A 157 -15.90 6.80 13.18
C GLY A 157 -14.68 7.44 13.86
N ALA A 158 -14.57 7.29 15.18
CA ALA A 158 -13.41 7.72 15.97
C ALA A 158 -12.31 6.63 16.11
N GLY A 159 -12.51 5.45 15.54
CA GLY A 159 -11.61 4.29 15.67
C GLY A 159 -10.23 4.49 15.06
N PRO A 160 -9.31 3.55 15.35
CA PRO A 160 -7.98 3.54 14.76
C PRO A 160 -8.01 3.38 13.25
N VAL A 161 -7.22 4.19 12.54
CA VAL A 161 -7.15 4.22 11.07
C VAL A 161 -5.70 4.14 10.61
N ILE A 162 -5.46 3.34 9.57
CA ILE A 162 -4.22 3.32 8.80
C ILE A 162 -4.59 3.48 7.32
N ILE A 163 -4.08 4.52 6.67
CA ILE A 163 -4.21 4.75 5.24
C ILE A 163 -2.81 4.64 4.65
N ALA A 164 -2.60 3.69 3.75
CA ALA A 164 -1.27 3.50 3.18
C ALA A 164 -1.32 3.15 1.69
N GLY A 165 -0.31 3.55 0.96
CA GLY A 165 -0.18 3.26 -0.46
C GLY A 165 0.55 4.31 -1.26
N ASP A 166 0.38 4.20 -2.58
CA ASP A 166 0.90 5.13 -3.56
C ASP A 166 -0.11 6.26 -3.80
N PHE A 167 0.22 7.43 -3.30
CA PHE A 167 -0.61 8.64 -3.45
C PHE A 167 -0.36 9.39 -4.75
N ASN A 168 0.71 9.07 -5.47
CA ASN A 168 1.15 9.81 -6.66
C ASN A 168 1.17 11.34 -6.45
N ASP A 169 1.32 11.78 -5.19
CA ASP A 169 1.28 13.20 -4.80
C ASP A 169 2.65 13.86 -4.86
N TRP A 170 3.12 14.11 -6.06
CA TRP A 170 4.42 14.71 -6.34
C TRP A 170 4.61 16.08 -5.69
N GLY A 171 3.53 16.82 -5.54
CA GLY A 171 3.51 18.16 -4.98
C GLY A 171 3.27 18.24 -3.47
N ASN A 172 3.08 17.09 -2.81
CA ASN A 172 2.77 17.00 -1.37
C ASN A 172 1.56 17.85 -0.93
N ARG A 173 0.47 17.82 -1.73
CA ARG A 173 -0.69 18.71 -1.56
C ARG A 173 -1.86 18.04 -0.84
N LEU A 174 -1.98 16.71 -0.93
CA LEU A 174 -3.15 15.98 -0.40
C LEU A 174 -3.10 15.81 1.12
N GLY A 175 -1.91 15.75 1.71
CA GLY A 175 -1.73 15.48 3.14
C GLY A 175 -2.37 16.50 4.06
N ALA A 176 -2.46 17.78 3.67
CA ALA A 176 -3.11 18.81 4.47
C ALA A 176 -4.61 18.56 4.64
N GLU A 177 -5.31 18.21 3.54
CA GLU A 177 -6.74 17.89 3.56
C GLU A 177 -7.03 16.64 4.39
N LEU A 178 -6.21 15.58 4.25
CA LEU A 178 -6.33 14.36 5.05
C LEU A 178 -6.18 14.65 6.54
N ARG A 179 -5.17 15.43 6.93
CA ARG A 179 -4.94 15.82 8.33
C ARG A 179 -6.12 16.61 8.88
N GLN A 180 -6.59 17.60 8.14
CA GLN A 180 -7.67 18.50 8.58
C GLN A 180 -9.00 17.75 8.74
N ASN A 181 -9.37 16.89 7.80
CA ASN A 181 -10.69 16.24 7.78
C ASN A 181 -10.74 14.97 8.64
N LEU A 182 -9.63 14.23 8.72
CA LEU A 182 -9.60 12.90 9.35
C LEU A 182 -8.85 12.85 10.68
N GLY A 183 -8.11 13.89 11.03
CA GLY A 183 -7.24 13.87 12.22
C GLY A 183 -6.07 12.89 12.10
N VAL A 184 -5.73 12.44 10.87
CA VAL A 184 -4.60 11.55 10.63
C VAL A 184 -3.29 12.31 10.61
N LYS A 185 -2.18 11.63 10.93
CA LYS A 185 -0.82 12.16 10.81
C LYS A 185 0.02 11.22 9.93
N GLU A 186 0.92 11.78 9.15
CA GLU A 186 1.89 11.01 8.37
C GLU A 186 3.02 10.53 9.28
N VAL A 187 3.46 9.27 9.12
CA VAL A 187 4.39 8.62 10.06
C VAL A 187 5.74 9.32 10.16
N PHE A 188 6.26 9.85 9.07
CA PHE A 188 7.54 10.57 9.09
C PHE A 188 7.41 11.98 9.67
N ASP A 189 6.28 12.66 9.43
CA ASP A 189 6.01 13.97 10.01
C ASP A 189 5.94 13.85 11.56
N VAL A 190 5.32 12.78 12.08
CA VAL A 190 5.26 12.50 13.54
C VAL A 190 6.66 12.33 14.13
N LEU A 191 7.55 11.61 13.44
CA LEU A 191 8.91 11.40 13.92
C LEU A 191 9.73 12.69 13.89
N GLU A 192 9.56 13.54 12.87
CA GLU A 192 10.20 14.85 12.79
C GLU A 192 9.73 15.80 13.92
N GLU A 193 8.41 15.87 14.15
CA GLU A 193 7.82 16.64 15.27
C GLU A 193 8.36 16.17 16.64
N GLY A 194 8.59 14.86 16.78
CA GLY A 194 9.15 14.23 17.99
C GLY A 194 10.66 14.43 18.18
N GLY A 195 11.33 15.14 17.26
CA GLY A 195 12.78 15.39 17.34
C GLY A 195 13.65 14.21 16.89
N ALA A 196 13.08 13.16 16.34
CA ALA A 196 13.83 12.08 15.72
C ALA A 196 14.47 12.60 14.42
N TRP A 197 15.79 12.75 14.45
CA TRP A 197 16.53 13.21 13.29
C TRP A 197 16.45 12.18 12.16
N ARG A 198 16.18 12.63 10.94
CA ARG A 198 16.09 11.79 9.76
C ARG A 198 17.21 12.13 8.79
N GLU A 199 18.02 11.15 8.45
CA GLU A 199 19.17 11.32 7.54
C GLU A 199 18.78 11.71 6.12
N ALA A 200 17.59 11.29 5.66
CA ALA A 200 17.12 11.55 4.31
C ALA A 200 15.59 11.71 4.23
N PRO A 201 15.06 12.50 3.28
CA PRO A 201 13.63 12.55 3.00
C PRO A 201 13.08 11.14 2.69
N ALA A 202 11.81 10.86 3.09
CA ALA A 202 11.14 9.59 2.81
C ALA A 202 10.79 9.44 1.32
N ARG A 203 11.79 9.39 0.46
CA ARG A 203 11.66 9.27 -0.99
C ARG A 203 11.58 7.80 -1.37
N THR A 204 10.60 7.43 -2.20
CA THR A 204 10.32 6.04 -2.55
C THR A 204 10.47 5.74 -4.03
N PHE A 205 10.43 6.76 -4.90
CA PHE A 205 10.43 6.60 -6.35
C PHE A 205 11.44 7.50 -7.06
N PRO A 206 12.09 7.03 -8.14
CA PRO A 206 12.22 5.63 -8.50
C PRO A 206 13.19 4.91 -7.54
N ALA A 207 12.94 3.64 -7.22
CA ALA A 207 13.66 2.90 -6.19
C ALA A 207 15.19 2.86 -6.39
N ALA A 208 15.66 2.91 -7.66
CA ALA A 208 17.10 2.91 -7.98
C ALA A 208 17.82 4.22 -7.61
N LEU A 209 17.12 5.36 -7.69
CA LEU A 209 17.61 6.69 -7.32
C LEU A 209 16.43 7.53 -6.80
N PRO A 210 16.00 7.35 -5.55
CA PRO A 210 14.76 7.94 -5.06
C PRO A 210 14.85 9.47 -4.93
N TRP A 211 13.90 10.18 -5.56
CA TRP A 211 13.78 11.63 -5.46
C TRP A 211 12.34 12.12 -5.23
N LEU A 212 11.31 11.25 -5.46
CA LEU A 212 9.91 11.53 -5.18
C LEU A 212 9.41 10.77 -3.95
N ARG A 213 8.52 11.40 -3.19
CA ARG A 213 7.79 10.84 -2.05
C ARG A 213 6.38 10.47 -2.53
N LEU A 214 6.21 9.36 -3.22
CA LEU A 214 4.90 8.94 -3.77
C LEU A 214 4.11 8.10 -2.78
N ASP A 215 4.79 7.21 -2.06
CA ASP A 215 4.20 6.32 -1.08
C ASP A 215 4.13 6.99 0.30
N ARG A 216 3.03 6.77 1.02
CA ARG A 216 2.74 7.37 2.33
C ARG A 216 2.06 6.39 3.27
N ILE A 217 2.20 6.65 4.56
CA ILE A 217 1.44 6.01 5.62
C ILE A 217 0.87 7.10 6.53
N TYR A 218 -0.46 7.22 6.58
CA TYR A 218 -1.18 8.10 7.50
C TYR A 218 -1.85 7.26 8.58
N ILE A 219 -1.83 7.75 9.82
CA ILE A 219 -2.36 7.04 10.98
C ILE A 219 -3.23 7.93 11.85
N ARG A 220 -4.21 7.33 12.52
CA ARG A 220 -4.99 7.89 13.63
C ARG A 220 -5.15 6.82 14.71
N GLY A 221 -5.05 7.19 15.98
CA GLY A 221 -5.15 6.26 17.11
C GLY A 221 -3.85 5.54 17.47
N PHE A 222 -2.74 5.89 16.83
CA PHE A 222 -1.42 5.27 17.06
C PHE A 222 -0.35 6.31 17.41
N ALA A 223 0.67 5.88 18.15
CA ALA A 223 1.97 6.52 18.25
C ALA A 223 2.93 5.84 17.25
N VAL A 224 3.86 6.60 16.66
CA VAL A 224 4.93 6.07 15.80
C VAL A 224 6.17 5.81 16.64
N GLU A 225 6.64 4.56 16.66
CA GLU A 225 7.91 4.21 17.31
C GLU A 225 9.07 4.30 16.32
N SER A 226 8.85 3.89 15.08
CA SER A 226 9.83 3.98 14.00
C SER A 226 9.17 3.99 12.64
N ALA A 227 9.81 4.61 11.66
CA ALA A 227 9.47 4.49 10.24
C ALA A 227 10.73 4.60 9.40
N SER A 228 10.80 3.82 8.32
CA SER A 228 11.93 3.84 7.39
C SER A 228 11.50 3.47 5.98
N VAL A 229 12.22 3.99 4.99
CA VAL A 229 12.15 3.55 3.60
C VAL A 229 13.26 2.53 3.38
N LEU A 230 12.91 1.37 2.83
CA LEU A 230 13.88 0.31 2.56
C LEU A 230 14.55 0.56 1.20
N HIS A 231 15.68 1.22 1.23
CA HIS A 231 16.47 1.54 0.05
C HIS A 231 17.45 0.44 -0.33
N GLY A 232 18.04 0.58 -1.52
CA GLY A 232 19.16 -0.21 -2.00
C GLY A 232 18.84 -1.08 -3.21
N PHE A 233 19.89 -1.65 -3.78
CA PHE A 233 19.86 -2.38 -5.03
C PHE A 233 18.94 -3.62 -5.02
N HIS A 234 18.77 -4.24 -3.85
CA HIS A 234 17.85 -5.35 -3.67
C HIS A 234 16.41 -4.94 -4.01
N TRP A 235 15.92 -3.85 -3.42
CA TRP A 235 14.57 -3.33 -3.62
C TRP A 235 14.35 -2.82 -5.04
N ALA A 236 15.33 -2.11 -5.59
CA ALA A 236 15.28 -1.57 -6.95
C ALA A 236 15.22 -2.67 -8.05
N LYS A 237 15.58 -3.91 -7.74
CA LYS A 237 15.40 -5.05 -8.63
C LYS A 237 13.99 -5.65 -8.58
N LEU A 238 13.26 -5.42 -7.50
CA LEU A 238 11.95 -6.01 -7.26
C LEU A 238 10.81 -5.12 -7.79
N SER A 239 10.93 -3.81 -7.62
CA SER A 239 9.96 -2.81 -8.07
C SER A 239 10.66 -1.50 -8.39
N ASP A 240 9.98 -0.60 -9.09
CA ASP A 240 10.39 0.79 -9.28
C ASP A 240 10.04 1.69 -8.08
N HIS A 241 9.29 1.20 -7.10
CA HIS A 241 9.09 1.82 -5.79
C HIS A 241 9.95 1.17 -4.71
N ALA A 242 10.31 1.94 -3.69
CA ALA A 242 10.93 1.45 -2.45
C ALA A 242 9.86 1.33 -1.36
N PRO A 243 9.79 0.21 -0.61
CA PRO A 243 8.77 0.05 0.41
C PRO A 243 9.01 0.93 1.64
N ILE A 244 7.93 1.29 2.33
CA ILE A 244 7.96 1.92 3.65
C ILE A 244 7.58 0.88 4.69
N VAL A 245 8.31 0.84 5.81
CA VAL A 245 7.93 0.08 7.01
C VAL A 245 7.82 1.04 8.20
N ALA A 246 6.84 0.77 9.08
CA ALA A 246 6.67 1.53 10.30
C ALA A 246 6.26 0.61 11.47
N THR A 247 6.70 0.94 12.67
CA THR A 247 6.25 0.30 13.92
C THR A 247 5.37 1.30 14.67
N LEU A 248 4.16 0.86 14.96
CA LEU A 248 3.11 1.66 15.58
C LEU A 248 2.75 1.08 16.95
N ALA A 249 2.47 1.93 17.92
CA ALA A 249 1.87 1.55 19.20
C ALA A 249 0.44 2.10 19.29
N LEU A 250 -0.53 1.25 19.59
CA LEU A 250 -1.91 1.69 19.82
C LEU A 250 -1.94 2.60 21.06
N LYS A 251 -2.63 3.74 20.96
CA LYS A 251 -2.80 4.72 22.05
C LYS A 251 -3.91 4.32 23.00
#